data_927b574d824f2500306872fc882dc641
#
_entry.id   927b574d824f2500306872fc882dc641
#
_cell.length_a   1.000
_cell.length_b   1.000
_cell.length_c   1.000
_cell.angle_alpha   90.00
_cell.angle_beta   90.00
_cell.angle_gamma   90.00
#
_symmetry.space_group_name_H-M   'P 1'
#
loop_
_entity.id
_entity.type
_entity.pdbx_description
1 polymer ?
#
loop_
_entity_poly.entity_id
_entity_poly.type
_entity_poly.pdbx_seq_one_letter_code
_entity_poly.pdbx_strand_id
1 'polypeptide(L)'
;MNKLIFAAAAAAFTALATPLAAAPLAEARPEEVGFSTSGLARMDDFFAREIAAKRVPGAVVAIARDGKLVHYKAYGQLDPVKGTPMPLDAIFALASMTKPMAAVAGLTLMEQGRLPLQAKLADYYPAFADMKVGVVQADGALKLEPQARPILIHDLYRHTSGLMYGGRPDSASPVARLYPDGIAPAIEGDTQAFIERITKLPLAHQPGTQFEYGFSIDVLGAVIEKVSEQRLGEYLAANVWKPLGMNDATFAPSDAQRPRLARPFPNDPLTGKPQAIRLLDTVTKSDCGGACSFATIGDYIRFGQMLLNGGELDGARVLSPKTVHHMTANHLGPEIKNMVANVEPHRAGFGFGLGVAVRTSEGLSAVPGNPGELSWNGAFGTQFFCDPKERLVVVVGTAAPGELRKYYREQVQDIVYGAMVK
;
A
#
# COMPACT_ATOMS: atom_id res chain seq x y z
N MET A 1 58.33 52.60 -14.91
CA MET A 1 57.35 52.38 -13.79
C MET A 1 56.32 51.38 -14.23
N ASN A 2 56.58 50.11 -13.96
CA ASN A 2 55.67 48.99 -14.32
C ASN A 2 54.74 48.70 -13.16
N LYS A 3 53.43 48.79 -13.37
CA LYS A 3 52.40 48.35 -12.42
C LYS A 3 51.99 46.93 -12.78
N LEU A 4 52.41 45.96 -11.94
CA LEU A 4 51.88 44.59 -11.95
C LEU A 4 50.49 44.59 -11.30
N ILE A 5 49.50 44.10 -12.06
CA ILE A 5 48.13 43.82 -11.57
C ILE A 5 48.11 42.31 -11.23
N PHE A 6 47.96 41.97 -9.93
CA PHE A 6 47.66 40.62 -9.49
C PHE A 6 46.15 40.39 -9.60
N ALA A 7 45.73 39.46 -10.47
CA ALA A 7 44.37 38.93 -10.51
C ALA A 7 44.31 37.73 -9.56
N ALA A 8 43.56 37.87 -8.49
CA ALA A 8 43.23 36.72 -7.59
C ALA A 8 42.02 35.98 -8.17
N ALA A 9 42.24 34.74 -8.60
CA ALA A 9 41.19 33.81 -8.98
C ALA A 9 40.59 33.19 -7.73
N ALA A 10 39.34 33.54 -7.40
CA ALA A 10 38.56 32.85 -6.36
C ALA A 10 37.97 31.57 -6.95
N ALA A 11 38.49 30.42 -6.55
CA ALA A 11 37.87 29.13 -6.85
C ALA A 11 36.67 28.91 -5.92
N ALA A 12 35.45 28.99 -6.46
CA ALA A 12 34.22 28.62 -5.76
C ALA A 12 34.15 27.10 -5.71
N PHE A 13 34.39 26.51 -4.55
CA PHE A 13 34.06 25.11 -4.26
C PHE A 13 32.54 25.01 -4.07
N THR A 14 31.79 24.59 -5.08
CA THR A 14 30.43 24.09 -4.93
C THR A 14 30.50 22.69 -4.31
N ALA A 15 30.33 22.61 -3.00
CA ALA A 15 30.09 21.34 -2.33
C ALA A 15 28.76 20.78 -2.85
N LEU A 16 28.82 19.74 -3.67
CA LEU A 16 27.69 18.87 -3.99
C LEU A 16 27.26 18.18 -2.69
N ALA A 17 26.23 18.72 -2.04
CA ALA A 17 25.56 18.05 -0.94
C ALA A 17 24.94 16.75 -1.52
N THR A 18 25.56 15.61 -1.27
CA THR A 18 24.90 14.32 -1.45
C THR A 18 23.63 14.35 -0.59
N PRO A 19 22.45 14.01 -1.13
CA PRO A 19 21.25 13.91 -0.31
C PRO A 19 21.52 12.86 0.77
N LEU A 20 21.54 13.30 2.03
CA LEU A 20 21.63 12.41 3.17
C LEU A 20 20.37 11.53 3.09
N ALA A 21 20.54 10.21 2.95
CA ALA A 21 19.43 9.28 3.06
C ALA A 21 18.73 9.59 4.40
N ALA A 22 17.43 9.82 4.36
CA ALA A 22 16.69 10.06 5.60
C ALA A 22 16.94 8.86 6.51
N ALA A 23 17.46 9.14 7.72
CA ALA A 23 17.66 8.08 8.70
C ALA A 23 16.30 7.39 8.96
N PRO A 24 16.27 6.07 9.16
CA PRO A 24 15.12 5.41 9.76
C PRO A 24 14.71 6.19 11.02
N LEU A 25 13.51 5.92 11.55
CA LEU A 25 13.09 6.51 12.82
C LEU A 25 14.18 6.28 13.89
N ALA A 26 14.26 7.17 14.89
CA ALA A 26 15.22 7.02 15.99
C ALA A 26 15.07 5.65 16.67
N GLU A 27 16.18 5.01 17.02
CA GLU A 27 16.19 3.72 17.69
C GLU A 27 15.99 3.86 19.21
N ALA A 28 15.40 2.83 19.83
CA ALA A 28 15.31 2.68 21.28
C ALA A 28 15.47 1.20 21.66
N ARG A 29 15.86 0.96 22.91
CA ARG A 29 15.78 -0.41 23.44
C ARG A 29 14.32 -0.80 23.62
N PRO A 30 13.95 -2.06 23.37
CA PRO A 30 12.57 -2.53 23.49
C PRO A 30 11.91 -2.16 24.82
N GLU A 31 12.62 -2.31 25.93
CA GLU A 31 12.12 -2.05 27.28
C GLU A 31 11.77 -0.57 27.55
N GLU A 32 12.41 0.36 26.83
CA GLU A 32 12.15 1.81 26.98
C GLU A 32 10.76 2.19 26.50
N VAL A 33 10.20 1.39 25.59
CA VAL A 33 8.87 1.62 25.03
C VAL A 33 7.91 0.47 25.28
N GLY A 34 8.19 -0.35 26.30
CA GLY A 34 7.27 -1.38 26.81
C GLY A 34 7.22 -2.67 25.98
N PHE A 35 8.30 -3.00 25.27
CA PHE A 35 8.51 -4.32 24.69
C PHE A 35 9.54 -5.12 25.48
N SER A 36 9.48 -6.45 25.35
CA SER A 36 10.50 -7.36 25.87
C SER A 36 11.47 -7.74 24.74
N THR A 37 12.78 -7.56 24.96
CA THR A 37 13.82 -8.04 24.00
C THR A 37 13.66 -9.53 23.71
N SER A 38 13.43 -10.36 24.72
CA SER A 38 13.18 -11.80 24.55
C SER A 38 11.87 -12.10 23.81
N GLY A 39 10.86 -11.22 23.99
CA GLY A 39 9.60 -11.29 23.22
C GLY A 39 9.81 -11.03 21.74
N LEU A 40 10.55 -9.97 21.40
CA LEU A 40 10.88 -9.63 20.01
C LEU A 40 11.85 -10.64 19.37
N ALA A 41 12.71 -11.31 20.12
CA ALA A 41 13.59 -12.37 19.61
C ALA A 41 12.80 -13.53 18.97
N ARG A 42 11.55 -13.74 19.36
CA ARG A 42 10.65 -14.71 18.68
C ARG A 42 10.44 -14.39 17.20
N MET A 43 10.61 -13.14 16.78
CA MET A 43 10.58 -12.75 15.36
C MET A 43 11.80 -13.33 14.62
N ASP A 44 12.99 -13.27 15.26
CA ASP A 44 14.22 -13.86 14.71
C ASP A 44 14.06 -15.37 14.54
N ASP A 45 13.54 -16.06 15.57
CA ASP A 45 13.29 -17.51 15.56
C ASP A 45 12.25 -17.89 14.51
N PHE A 46 11.20 -17.09 14.37
CA PHE A 46 10.15 -17.32 13.38
C PHE A 46 10.72 -17.28 11.96
N PHE A 47 11.38 -16.20 11.57
CA PHE A 47 11.92 -16.07 10.21
C PHE A 47 13.06 -17.06 9.96
N ALA A 48 13.92 -17.34 10.95
CA ALA A 48 14.95 -18.37 10.81
C ALA A 48 14.35 -19.73 10.46
N ARG A 49 13.27 -20.15 11.16
CA ARG A 49 12.57 -21.40 10.92
C ARG A 49 11.89 -21.43 9.54
N GLU A 50 11.20 -20.35 9.15
CA GLU A 50 10.46 -20.29 7.87
C GLU A 50 11.42 -20.29 6.67
N ILE A 51 12.58 -19.61 6.79
CA ILE A 51 13.65 -19.60 5.77
C ILE A 51 14.31 -20.96 5.66
N ALA A 52 14.67 -21.60 6.79
CA ALA A 52 15.25 -22.94 6.80
C ALA A 52 14.30 -23.99 6.16
N ALA A 53 13.00 -23.83 6.36
CA ALA A 53 11.96 -24.66 5.75
C ALA A 53 11.68 -24.29 4.28
N LYS A 54 12.38 -23.31 3.69
CA LYS A 54 12.17 -22.79 2.32
C LYS A 54 10.73 -22.35 2.05
N ARG A 55 10.05 -21.78 3.04
CA ARG A 55 8.68 -21.27 2.92
C ARG A 55 8.65 -19.79 2.56
N VAL A 56 9.65 -19.02 3.01
CA VAL A 56 9.85 -17.61 2.61
C VAL A 56 11.31 -17.41 2.19
N PRO A 57 11.61 -16.64 1.10
CA PRO A 57 12.99 -16.42 0.69
C PRO A 57 13.76 -15.53 1.68
N GLY A 58 13.11 -14.51 2.19
CA GLY A 58 13.65 -13.57 3.14
C GLY A 58 12.63 -12.48 3.49
N ALA A 59 12.98 -11.65 4.47
CA ALA A 59 12.14 -10.56 4.94
C ALA A 59 12.97 -9.38 5.45
N VAL A 60 12.36 -8.20 5.47
CA VAL A 60 12.77 -7.06 6.30
C VAL A 60 11.58 -6.71 7.19
N VAL A 61 11.83 -6.55 8.49
CA VAL A 61 10.80 -6.23 9.49
C VAL A 61 11.20 -4.97 10.23
N ALA A 62 10.30 -4.00 10.29
CA ALA A 62 10.44 -2.78 11.09
C ALA A 62 9.27 -2.68 12.07
N ILE A 63 9.58 -2.46 13.35
CA ILE A 63 8.61 -2.23 14.44
C ILE A 63 9.00 -0.95 15.15
N ALA A 64 8.07 0.00 15.23
CA ALA A 64 8.26 1.25 15.97
C ALA A 64 7.12 1.45 16.97
N ARG A 65 7.45 1.89 18.18
CA ARG A 65 6.49 2.33 19.19
C ARG A 65 6.92 3.67 19.75
N ASP A 66 5.98 4.55 20.01
CA ASP A 66 6.26 5.93 20.46
C ASP A 66 7.19 6.70 19.51
N GLY A 67 7.13 6.41 18.20
CA GLY A 67 8.00 7.01 17.18
C GLY A 67 9.44 6.49 17.17
N LYS A 68 9.75 5.41 17.90
CA LYS A 68 11.10 4.85 18.02
C LYS A 68 11.15 3.41 17.50
N LEU A 69 12.14 3.11 16.66
CA LEU A 69 12.43 1.76 16.20
C LEU A 69 12.94 0.89 17.34
N VAL A 70 12.28 -0.24 17.55
CA VAL A 70 12.68 -1.27 18.53
C VAL A 70 13.12 -2.57 17.85
N HIS A 71 12.79 -2.70 16.56
CA HIS A 71 13.20 -3.83 15.75
C HIS A 71 13.31 -3.36 14.29
N TYR A 72 14.49 -3.51 13.69
CA TYR A 72 14.69 -3.26 12.26
C TYR A 72 15.74 -4.23 11.76
N LYS A 73 15.29 -5.35 11.18
CA LYS A 73 16.16 -6.46 10.81
C LYS A 73 15.80 -7.04 9.44
N ALA A 74 16.84 -7.55 8.78
CA ALA A 74 16.75 -8.30 7.53
C ALA A 74 17.04 -9.79 7.80
N TYR A 75 16.34 -10.68 7.08
CA TYR A 75 16.41 -12.12 7.21
C TYR A 75 16.50 -12.78 5.84
N GLY A 76 17.30 -13.83 5.71
CA GLY A 76 17.37 -14.69 4.52
C GLY A 76 17.95 -14.02 3.29
N GLN A 77 17.30 -14.19 2.15
CA GLN A 77 17.82 -13.87 0.83
C GLN A 77 16.96 -12.86 0.10
N LEU A 78 17.62 -11.88 -0.55
CA LEU A 78 17.04 -10.92 -1.49
C LEU A 78 16.65 -11.62 -2.82
N ASP A 79 17.55 -12.45 -3.31
CA ASP A 79 17.35 -13.26 -4.52
C ASP A 79 17.71 -14.73 -4.16
N PRO A 80 16.69 -15.58 -3.98
CA PRO A 80 16.90 -16.97 -3.56
C PRO A 80 17.54 -17.85 -4.65
N VAL A 81 17.49 -17.43 -5.92
CA VAL A 81 18.13 -18.15 -7.03
C VAL A 81 19.64 -17.88 -7.05
N LYS A 82 20.03 -16.64 -6.77
CA LYS A 82 21.44 -16.22 -6.72
C LYS A 82 22.08 -16.42 -5.36
N GLY A 83 21.29 -16.70 -4.31
CA GLY A 83 21.76 -16.78 -2.94
C GLY A 83 22.21 -15.44 -2.35
N THR A 84 21.73 -14.31 -2.90
CA THR A 84 22.10 -12.96 -2.43
C THR A 84 21.48 -12.70 -1.07
N PRO A 85 22.25 -12.34 -0.03
CA PRO A 85 21.70 -12.00 1.29
C PRO A 85 20.72 -10.83 1.23
N MET A 86 19.71 -10.82 2.11
CA MET A 86 18.75 -9.72 2.24
C MET A 86 19.41 -8.51 2.93
N PRO A 87 19.55 -7.36 2.29
CA PRO A 87 20.00 -6.14 2.96
C PRO A 87 18.83 -5.40 3.61
N LEU A 88 19.12 -4.52 4.59
CA LEU A 88 18.10 -3.71 5.24
C LEU A 88 17.40 -2.72 4.29
N ASP A 89 18.12 -2.25 3.28
CA ASP A 89 17.64 -1.34 2.24
C ASP A 89 17.08 -2.06 1.01
N ALA A 90 16.69 -3.33 1.17
CA ALA A 90 15.97 -4.07 0.14
C ALA A 90 14.69 -3.35 -0.28
N ILE A 91 14.44 -3.32 -1.59
CA ILE A 91 13.27 -2.69 -2.17
C ILE A 91 12.25 -3.78 -2.52
N PHE A 92 11.02 -3.57 -2.07
CA PHE A 92 9.93 -4.52 -2.29
C PHE A 92 8.89 -3.93 -3.25
N ALA A 93 8.37 -4.77 -4.16
CA ALA A 93 7.16 -4.46 -4.88
C ALA A 93 5.99 -4.46 -3.88
N LEU A 94 5.43 -3.30 -3.61
CA LEU A 94 4.46 -3.09 -2.52
C LEU A 94 3.08 -3.66 -2.82
N ALA A 95 2.77 -3.91 -4.10
CA ALA A 95 1.42 -4.27 -4.51
C ALA A 95 0.38 -3.34 -3.87
N SER A 96 -0.64 -3.87 -3.23
CA SER A 96 -1.75 -3.08 -2.68
C SER A 96 -1.38 -2.15 -1.53
N MET A 97 -0.18 -2.23 -0.96
CA MET A 97 0.31 -1.19 -0.05
C MET A 97 0.59 0.16 -0.76
N THR A 98 0.51 0.20 -2.10
CA THR A 98 0.43 1.45 -2.87
C THR A 98 -0.83 2.26 -2.54
N LYS A 99 -1.97 1.59 -2.27
CA LYS A 99 -3.28 2.23 -2.08
C LYS A 99 -3.34 3.27 -0.97
N PRO A 100 -2.82 3.02 0.24
CA PRO A 100 -2.81 4.04 1.30
C PRO A 100 -2.06 5.31 0.89
N MET A 101 -0.94 5.18 0.17
CA MET A 101 -0.15 6.32 -0.30
C MET A 101 -0.90 7.10 -1.39
N ALA A 102 -1.51 6.41 -2.35
CA ALA A 102 -2.36 7.05 -3.38
C ALA A 102 -3.59 7.73 -2.75
N ALA A 103 -4.19 7.12 -1.73
CA ALA A 103 -5.29 7.73 -0.98
C ALA A 103 -4.83 9.02 -0.27
N VAL A 104 -3.68 9.01 0.41
CA VAL A 104 -3.10 10.22 1.03
C VAL A 104 -2.86 11.30 -0.02
N ALA A 105 -2.30 10.95 -1.18
CA ALA A 105 -2.10 11.91 -2.28
C ALA A 105 -3.41 12.58 -2.73
N GLY A 106 -4.47 11.81 -2.91
CA GLY A 106 -5.78 12.38 -3.25
C GLY A 106 -6.38 13.23 -2.12
N LEU A 107 -6.12 12.88 -0.84
CA LEU A 107 -6.56 13.67 0.31
C LEU A 107 -5.81 15.01 0.42
N THR A 108 -4.57 15.13 -0.05
CA THR A 108 -3.91 16.44 -0.14
C THR A 108 -4.63 17.36 -1.14
N LEU A 109 -5.14 16.82 -2.26
CA LEU A 109 -5.96 17.57 -3.20
C LEU A 109 -7.35 17.93 -2.62
N MET A 110 -7.91 17.05 -1.79
CA MET A 110 -9.14 17.34 -1.06
C MET A 110 -8.95 18.52 -0.09
N GLU A 111 -7.87 18.54 0.70
CA GLU A 111 -7.54 19.67 1.59
C GLU A 111 -7.33 21.00 0.84
N GLN A 112 -6.86 20.93 -0.39
CA GLN A 112 -6.72 22.08 -1.29
C GLN A 112 -8.04 22.52 -1.93
N GLY A 113 -9.15 21.81 -1.67
CA GLY A 113 -10.46 22.09 -2.30
C GLY A 113 -10.55 21.67 -3.77
N ARG A 114 -9.56 20.93 -4.29
CA ARG A 114 -9.45 20.54 -5.71
C ARG A 114 -10.09 19.19 -6.03
N LEU A 115 -10.28 18.32 -5.03
CA LEU A 115 -10.87 16.97 -5.19
C LEU A 115 -11.92 16.69 -4.11
N PRO A 116 -13.14 17.26 -4.22
CA PRO A 116 -14.20 16.98 -3.26
C PRO A 116 -14.65 15.52 -3.28
N LEU A 117 -14.83 14.90 -2.10
CA LEU A 117 -15.26 13.49 -2.00
C LEU A 117 -16.65 13.24 -2.62
N GLN A 118 -17.53 14.26 -2.63
CA GLN A 118 -18.88 14.17 -3.19
C GLN A 118 -18.94 14.46 -4.70
N ALA A 119 -17.81 14.83 -5.34
CA ALA A 119 -17.77 15.01 -6.78
C ALA A 119 -18.06 13.68 -7.50
N LYS A 120 -18.73 13.77 -8.64
CA LYS A 120 -19.00 12.61 -9.49
C LYS A 120 -17.73 12.20 -10.23
N LEU A 121 -17.44 10.92 -10.28
CA LEU A 121 -16.32 10.41 -11.08
C LEU A 121 -16.44 10.83 -12.56
N ALA A 122 -17.65 10.89 -13.08
CA ALA A 122 -17.95 11.30 -14.44
C ALA A 122 -17.60 12.77 -14.75
N ASP A 123 -17.43 13.63 -13.74
CA ASP A 123 -16.98 15.01 -13.93
C ASP A 123 -15.51 15.07 -14.38
N TYR A 124 -14.72 14.04 -14.07
CA TYR A 124 -13.32 13.88 -14.47
C TYR A 124 -13.15 12.98 -15.70
N TYR A 125 -13.91 11.90 -15.76
CA TYR A 125 -13.91 10.90 -16.84
C TYR A 125 -15.36 10.58 -17.25
N PRO A 126 -15.92 11.26 -18.26
CA PRO A 126 -17.32 11.14 -18.65
C PRO A 126 -17.81 9.72 -18.96
N ALA A 127 -16.90 8.84 -19.43
CA ALA A 127 -17.25 7.45 -19.73
C ALA A 127 -17.79 6.65 -18.53
N PHE A 128 -17.53 7.08 -17.29
CA PHE A 128 -18.09 6.43 -16.09
C PHE A 128 -19.59 6.73 -15.88
N ALA A 129 -20.17 7.71 -16.57
CA ALA A 129 -21.60 8.01 -16.47
C ALA A 129 -22.48 6.87 -17.03
N ASP A 130 -22.00 6.20 -18.07
CA ASP A 130 -22.79 5.22 -18.84
C ASP A 130 -22.51 3.76 -18.48
N MET A 131 -21.61 3.50 -17.51
CA MET A 131 -21.30 2.14 -17.07
C MET A 131 -22.57 1.43 -16.58
N LYS A 132 -22.69 0.15 -16.91
CA LYS A 132 -23.80 -0.70 -16.46
C LYS A 132 -23.41 -1.50 -15.23
N VAL A 133 -24.40 -1.88 -14.46
CA VAL A 133 -24.26 -2.78 -13.31
C VAL A 133 -24.70 -4.17 -13.72
N GLY A 134 -23.88 -5.17 -13.45
CA GLY A 134 -24.21 -6.57 -13.70
C GLY A 134 -25.09 -7.13 -12.57
N VAL A 135 -26.32 -7.50 -12.90
CA VAL A 135 -27.27 -8.12 -11.95
C VAL A 135 -27.48 -9.57 -12.34
N VAL A 136 -27.15 -10.47 -11.40
CA VAL A 136 -27.35 -11.92 -11.59
C VAL A 136 -28.82 -12.25 -11.35
N GLN A 137 -29.48 -12.81 -12.36
CA GLN A 137 -30.86 -13.22 -12.29
C GLN A 137 -31.00 -14.59 -11.57
N ALA A 138 -32.25 -14.98 -11.20
CA ALA A 138 -32.52 -16.22 -10.50
C ALA A 138 -32.09 -17.49 -11.29
N ASP A 139 -32.09 -17.41 -12.60
CA ASP A 139 -31.63 -18.45 -13.51
C ASP A 139 -30.10 -18.47 -13.74
N GLY A 140 -29.36 -17.56 -13.07
CA GLY A 140 -27.92 -17.38 -13.22
C GLY A 140 -27.49 -16.50 -14.41
N ALA A 141 -28.43 -16.02 -15.24
CA ALA A 141 -28.12 -15.11 -16.35
C ALA A 141 -27.67 -13.74 -15.82
N LEU A 142 -26.77 -13.10 -16.54
CA LEU A 142 -26.30 -11.74 -16.25
C LEU A 142 -27.13 -10.72 -17.03
N LYS A 143 -27.86 -9.86 -16.32
CA LYS A 143 -28.55 -8.71 -16.87
C LYS A 143 -27.76 -7.44 -16.59
N LEU A 144 -27.63 -6.55 -17.57
CA LEU A 144 -27.00 -5.25 -17.40
C LEU A 144 -28.05 -4.18 -17.15
N GLU A 145 -27.93 -3.47 -16.03
CA GLU A 145 -28.84 -2.40 -15.62
C GLU A 145 -28.11 -1.05 -15.49
N PRO A 146 -28.82 0.08 -15.61
CA PRO A 146 -28.24 1.39 -15.32
C PRO A 146 -27.75 1.51 -13.88
N GLN A 147 -26.79 2.41 -13.65
CA GLN A 147 -26.44 2.84 -12.29
C GLN A 147 -27.63 3.53 -11.63
N ALA A 148 -27.96 3.18 -10.39
CA ALA A 148 -28.99 3.85 -9.60
C ALA A 148 -28.58 5.26 -9.17
N ARG A 149 -27.27 5.51 -9.06
CA ARG A 149 -26.67 6.83 -8.84
C ARG A 149 -25.25 6.88 -9.45
N PRO A 150 -24.71 8.08 -9.71
CA PRO A 150 -23.33 8.22 -10.14
C PRO A 150 -22.32 7.65 -9.11
N ILE A 151 -21.20 7.15 -9.62
CA ILE A 151 -20.04 6.86 -8.77
C ILE A 151 -19.46 8.19 -8.27
N LEU A 152 -19.21 8.29 -6.96
CA LEU A 152 -18.58 9.45 -6.33
C LEU A 152 -17.07 9.16 -6.10
N ILE A 153 -16.27 10.22 -5.96
CA ILE A 153 -14.88 10.10 -5.56
C ILE A 153 -14.76 9.36 -4.21
N HIS A 154 -15.67 9.59 -3.28
CA HIS A 154 -15.77 8.86 -2.02
C HIS A 154 -15.88 7.33 -2.21
N ASP A 155 -16.64 6.88 -3.23
CA ASP A 155 -16.79 5.46 -3.50
C ASP A 155 -15.47 4.79 -3.95
N LEU A 156 -14.58 5.56 -4.60
CA LEU A 156 -13.25 5.07 -4.98
C LEU A 156 -12.40 4.80 -3.74
N TYR A 157 -12.36 5.74 -2.80
CA TYR A 157 -11.57 5.62 -1.58
C TYR A 157 -11.98 4.42 -0.72
N ARG A 158 -13.27 4.15 -0.59
CA ARG A 158 -13.83 3.10 0.28
C ARG A 158 -14.23 1.82 -0.45
N HIS A 159 -13.81 1.66 -1.72
CA HIS A 159 -14.11 0.48 -2.53
C HIS A 159 -15.61 0.15 -2.65
N THR A 160 -16.47 1.16 -2.79
CA THR A 160 -17.91 0.99 -3.02
C THR A 160 -18.36 1.42 -4.40
N SER A 161 -17.44 1.61 -5.34
CA SER A 161 -17.73 2.01 -6.72
C SER A 161 -18.38 0.91 -7.56
N GLY A 162 -18.23 -0.36 -7.17
CA GLY A 162 -18.61 -1.53 -7.95
C GLY A 162 -17.54 -2.03 -8.92
N LEU A 163 -16.39 -1.33 -9.02
CA LEU A 163 -15.22 -1.80 -9.77
C LEU A 163 -14.53 -2.95 -9.02
N MET A 164 -14.19 -4.03 -9.70
CA MET A 164 -13.60 -5.22 -9.08
C MET A 164 -12.31 -5.66 -9.78
N TYR A 165 -11.59 -6.59 -9.17
CA TYR A 165 -10.52 -7.37 -9.83
C TYR A 165 -11.10 -8.70 -10.33
N GLY A 166 -10.71 -9.13 -11.54
CA GLY A 166 -10.94 -10.47 -12.02
C GLY A 166 -9.96 -11.50 -11.44
N GLY A 167 -10.19 -12.78 -11.77
CA GLY A 167 -9.30 -13.87 -11.38
C GLY A 167 -9.27 -14.19 -9.87
N ARG A 168 -10.18 -13.64 -9.08
CA ARG A 168 -10.27 -13.93 -7.65
C ARG A 168 -11.04 -15.21 -7.42
N PRO A 169 -10.43 -16.22 -6.73
CA PRO A 169 -11.10 -17.50 -6.47
C PRO A 169 -12.36 -17.39 -5.61
N ASP A 170 -12.42 -16.36 -4.76
CA ASP A 170 -13.51 -16.06 -3.82
C ASP A 170 -14.66 -15.28 -4.45
N SER A 171 -14.54 -14.86 -5.71
CA SER A 171 -15.60 -14.16 -6.41
C SER A 171 -16.50 -15.15 -7.16
N ALA A 172 -17.67 -15.44 -6.60
CA ALA A 172 -18.71 -16.22 -7.27
C ALA A 172 -19.49 -15.43 -8.32
N SER A 173 -19.27 -14.11 -8.44
CA SER A 173 -20.02 -13.27 -9.35
C SER A 173 -19.70 -13.58 -10.81
N PRO A 174 -20.70 -13.79 -11.69
CA PRO A 174 -20.52 -13.88 -13.14
C PRO A 174 -19.84 -12.65 -13.72
N VAL A 175 -19.97 -11.48 -13.10
CA VAL A 175 -19.27 -10.23 -13.48
C VAL A 175 -17.77 -10.40 -13.38
N ALA A 176 -17.26 -11.13 -12.37
CA ALA A 176 -15.82 -11.36 -12.18
C ALA A 176 -15.15 -12.02 -13.38
N ARG A 177 -15.89 -12.87 -14.12
CA ARG A 177 -15.38 -13.55 -15.32
C ARG A 177 -15.16 -12.62 -16.53
N LEU A 178 -15.76 -11.43 -16.49
CA LEU A 178 -15.61 -10.41 -17.52
C LEU A 178 -14.37 -9.53 -17.27
N TYR A 179 -13.90 -9.49 -16.03
CA TYR A 179 -12.71 -8.72 -15.64
C TYR A 179 -11.45 -9.53 -15.90
N PRO A 180 -10.41 -8.92 -16.50
CA PRO A 180 -9.08 -9.53 -16.62
C PRO A 180 -8.48 -9.81 -15.24
N ASP A 181 -7.64 -10.84 -15.17
CA ASP A 181 -7.03 -11.29 -13.93
C ASP A 181 -6.11 -10.23 -13.30
N GLY A 182 -6.31 -9.99 -12.01
CA GLY A 182 -5.45 -9.16 -11.19
C GLY A 182 -5.33 -7.73 -11.72
N ILE A 183 -4.08 -7.21 -11.75
CA ILE A 183 -3.77 -5.81 -12.10
C ILE A 183 -3.40 -5.62 -13.58
N ALA A 184 -3.47 -6.64 -14.41
CA ALA A 184 -3.08 -6.57 -15.83
C ALA A 184 -3.68 -5.35 -16.55
N PRO A 185 -4.99 -5.02 -16.40
CA PRO A 185 -5.56 -3.83 -17.03
C PRO A 185 -4.86 -2.51 -16.67
N ALA A 186 -4.36 -2.38 -15.45
CA ALA A 186 -3.74 -1.16 -14.97
C ALA A 186 -2.26 -1.01 -15.36
N ILE A 187 -1.58 -2.12 -15.69
CA ILE A 187 -0.16 -2.10 -16.06
C ILE A 187 0.11 -2.20 -17.57
N GLU A 188 -0.88 -2.61 -18.36
CA GLU A 188 -0.78 -2.76 -19.79
C GLU A 188 -1.26 -1.49 -20.53
N GLY A 189 -0.39 -0.58 -20.84
CA GLY A 189 -0.68 0.69 -21.48
C GLY A 189 -0.55 1.88 -20.52
N ASP A 190 -0.98 3.04 -20.98
CA ASP A 190 -1.02 4.27 -20.19
C ASP A 190 -2.34 4.41 -19.43
N THR A 191 -2.45 5.47 -18.63
CA THR A 191 -3.63 5.77 -17.81
C THR A 191 -4.91 5.92 -18.64
N GLN A 192 -4.82 6.53 -19.84
CA GLN A 192 -5.97 6.68 -20.73
C GLN A 192 -6.46 5.31 -21.26
N ALA A 193 -5.54 4.45 -21.69
CA ALA A 193 -5.86 3.09 -22.13
C ALA A 193 -6.44 2.22 -20.99
N PHE A 194 -6.00 2.44 -19.75
CA PHE A 194 -6.61 1.80 -18.58
C PHE A 194 -8.07 2.25 -18.39
N ILE A 195 -8.35 3.56 -18.41
CA ILE A 195 -9.71 4.11 -18.25
C ILE A 195 -10.64 3.59 -19.37
N GLU A 196 -10.19 3.60 -20.62
CA GLU A 196 -10.98 3.10 -21.74
C GLU A 196 -11.30 1.60 -21.64
N ARG A 197 -10.43 0.83 -21.04
CA ARG A 197 -10.60 -0.60 -20.82
C ARG A 197 -11.58 -0.90 -19.71
N ILE A 198 -11.42 -0.21 -18.57
CA ILE A 198 -12.22 -0.49 -17.38
C ILE A 198 -13.68 -0.01 -17.55
N THR A 199 -13.91 1.07 -18.29
CA THR A 199 -15.25 1.61 -18.54
C THR A 199 -16.12 0.77 -19.48
N LYS A 200 -15.53 -0.20 -20.18
CA LYS A 200 -16.26 -1.19 -21.01
C LYS A 200 -16.80 -2.37 -20.19
N LEU A 201 -16.38 -2.51 -18.93
CA LEU A 201 -16.76 -3.61 -18.07
C LEU A 201 -17.95 -3.20 -17.18
N PRO A 202 -18.87 -4.12 -16.84
CA PRO A 202 -19.94 -3.79 -15.93
C PRO A 202 -19.44 -3.70 -14.48
N LEU A 203 -20.07 -2.83 -13.69
CA LEU A 203 -19.88 -2.79 -12.25
C LEU A 203 -20.44 -4.07 -11.61
N ALA A 204 -19.80 -4.58 -10.56
CA ALA A 204 -20.26 -5.77 -9.85
C ALA A 204 -21.49 -5.50 -8.96
N HIS A 205 -21.63 -4.26 -8.48
CA HIS A 205 -22.69 -3.81 -7.59
C HIS A 205 -23.08 -2.37 -7.90
N GLN A 206 -24.29 -1.97 -7.48
CA GLN A 206 -24.69 -0.57 -7.52
C GLN A 206 -23.72 0.29 -6.69
N PRO A 207 -23.29 1.46 -7.19
CA PRO A 207 -22.39 2.34 -6.45
C PRO A 207 -22.92 2.67 -5.06
N GLY A 208 -22.07 2.49 -4.03
CA GLY A 208 -22.37 2.79 -2.64
C GLY A 208 -23.14 1.73 -1.86
N THR A 209 -23.38 0.53 -2.42
CA THR A 209 -24.18 -0.50 -1.75
C THR A 209 -23.35 -1.59 -1.07
N GLN A 210 -22.16 -1.86 -1.58
CA GLN A 210 -21.31 -2.95 -1.09
C GLN A 210 -19.84 -2.60 -1.23
N PHE A 211 -19.02 -3.02 -0.26
CA PHE A 211 -17.58 -3.04 -0.41
C PHE A 211 -17.17 -4.12 -1.42
N GLU A 212 -16.52 -3.72 -2.51
CA GLU A 212 -15.95 -4.62 -3.51
C GLU A 212 -14.52 -4.24 -3.82
N TYR A 213 -13.59 -5.08 -3.41
CA TYR A 213 -12.17 -4.82 -3.60
C TYR A 213 -11.75 -4.95 -5.06
N GLY A 214 -11.20 -3.88 -5.62
CA GLY A 214 -10.83 -3.84 -7.03
C GLY A 214 -10.10 -2.57 -7.45
N PHE A 215 -10.36 -2.14 -8.69
CA PHE A 215 -9.68 -1.04 -9.37
C PHE A 215 -10.02 0.37 -8.85
N SER A 216 -10.81 0.52 -7.79
CA SER A 216 -11.24 1.83 -7.29
C SER A 216 -10.07 2.80 -7.07
N ILE A 217 -9.00 2.36 -6.40
CA ILE A 217 -7.84 3.24 -6.12
C ILE A 217 -6.93 3.40 -7.34
N ASP A 218 -6.94 2.47 -8.31
CA ASP A 218 -6.27 2.68 -9.60
C ASP A 218 -6.96 3.82 -10.37
N VAL A 219 -8.30 3.83 -10.38
CA VAL A 219 -9.10 4.92 -10.96
C VAL A 219 -8.91 6.23 -10.18
N LEU A 220 -8.81 6.17 -8.85
CA LEU A 220 -8.47 7.35 -8.04
C LEU A 220 -7.09 7.91 -8.45
N GLY A 221 -6.10 7.06 -8.72
CA GLY A 221 -4.79 7.47 -9.24
C GLY A 221 -4.93 8.25 -10.55
N ALA A 222 -5.75 7.76 -11.49
CA ALA A 222 -6.03 8.47 -12.74
C ALA A 222 -6.73 9.83 -12.49
N VAL A 223 -7.64 9.92 -11.53
CA VAL A 223 -8.28 11.19 -11.14
C VAL A 223 -7.26 12.16 -10.56
N ILE A 224 -6.34 11.67 -9.71
CA ILE A 224 -5.24 12.50 -9.17
C ILE A 224 -4.38 13.07 -10.31
N GLU A 225 -4.00 12.25 -11.29
CA GLU A 225 -3.26 12.73 -12.48
C GLU A 225 -4.04 13.81 -13.23
N LYS A 226 -5.34 13.60 -13.43
CA LYS A 226 -6.22 14.56 -14.11
C LYS A 226 -6.33 15.91 -13.38
N VAL A 227 -6.44 15.87 -12.05
CA VAL A 227 -6.61 17.07 -11.22
C VAL A 227 -5.28 17.79 -10.98
N SER A 228 -4.20 17.05 -10.82
CA SER A 228 -2.86 17.63 -10.55
C SER A 228 -2.13 18.06 -11.82
N GLU A 229 -2.50 17.52 -12.98
CA GLU A 229 -1.78 17.65 -14.26
C GLU A 229 -0.35 17.07 -14.21
N GLN A 230 -0.12 16.09 -13.32
CA GLN A 230 1.15 15.41 -13.12
C GLN A 230 0.93 13.88 -13.14
N ARG A 231 1.96 13.11 -13.48
CA ARG A 231 1.92 11.66 -13.25
C ARG A 231 1.74 11.38 -11.76
N LEU A 232 1.03 10.32 -11.41
CA LEU A 232 0.77 9.97 -10.01
C LEU A 232 2.07 9.83 -9.20
N GLY A 233 3.11 9.23 -9.78
CA GLY A 233 4.42 9.07 -9.13
C GLY A 233 5.12 10.40 -8.88
N GLU A 234 5.02 11.35 -9.80
CA GLU A 234 5.56 12.71 -9.62
C GLU A 234 4.81 13.46 -8.51
N TYR A 235 3.48 13.35 -8.51
CA TYR A 235 2.66 13.97 -7.48
C TYR A 235 2.94 13.36 -6.09
N LEU A 236 3.01 12.03 -5.98
CA LEU A 236 3.38 11.33 -4.74
C LEU A 236 4.79 11.71 -4.28
N ALA A 237 5.75 11.74 -5.20
CA ALA A 237 7.13 12.12 -4.87
C ALA A 237 7.22 13.54 -4.30
N ALA A 238 6.49 14.50 -4.87
CA ALA A 238 6.53 15.89 -4.43
C ALA A 238 5.79 16.12 -3.10
N ASN A 239 4.63 15.48 -2.92
CA ASN A 239 3.69 15.82 -1.84
C ASN A 239 3.69 14.81 -0.68
N VAL A 240 4.25 13.60 -0.86
CA VAL A 240 4.25 12.54 0.16
C VAL A 240 5.65 12.00 0.40
N TRP A 241 6.32 11.45 -0.63
CA TRP A 241 7.54 10.68 -0.43
C TRP A 241 8.73 11.53 -0.02
N LYS A 242 9.06 12.59 -0.77
CA LYS A 242 10.17 13.49 -0.45
C LYS A 242 9.99 14.22 0.89
N PRO A 243 8.81 14.80 1.20
CA PRO A 243 8.58 15.39 2.52
C PRO A 243 8.80 14.42 3.67
N LEU A 244 8.47 13.14 3.47
CA LEU A 244 8.66 12.09 4.48
C LEU A 244 10.05 11.45 4.43
N GLY A 245 10.95 11.85 3.50
CA GLY A 245 12.25 11.23 3.33
C GLY A 245 12.21 9.78 2.83
N MET A 246 11.17 9.39 2.09
CA MET A 246 11.00 8.08 1.46
C MET A 246 11.75 8.08 0.12
N ASN A 247 13.07 7.99 0.18
CA ASN A 247 13.94 8.26 -0.96
C ASN A 247 13.97 7.15 -2.01
N ASP A 248 13.61 5.93 -1.64
CA ASP A 248 13.56 4.78 -2.53
C ASP A 248 12.14 4.48 -3.06
N ALA A 249 11.13 5.22 -2.58
CA ALA A 249 9.76 5.03 -3.05
C ALA A 249 9.62 5.49 -4.50
N THR A 250 9.06 4.61 -5.37
CA THR A 250 8.95 4.86 -6.81
C THR A 250 7.92 3.95 -7.48
N PHE A 251 7.45 4.31 -8.68
CA PHE A 251 6.74 3.40 -9.59
C PHE A 251 7.68 2.75 -10.63
N ALA A 252 8.86 3.34 -10.85
CA ALA A 252 9.82 2.87 -11.84
C ALA A 252 11.23 2.80 -11.21
N PRO A 253 11.63 1.63 -10.66
CA PRO A 253 12.96 1.48 -10.09
C PRO A 253 14.06 1.82 -11.10
N SER A 254 14.96 2.71 -10.71
CA SER A 254 16.16 3.08 -11.47
C SER A 254 17.16 1.93 -11.56
N ASP A 255 18.14 2.05 -12.45
CA ASP A 255 19.21 1.06 -12.59
C ASP A 255 20.00 0.86 -11.28
N ALA A 256 20.14 1.91 -10.47
CA ALA A 256 20.76 1.84 -9.15
C ALA A 256 19.90 1.09 -8.11
N GLN A 257 18.57 1.13 -8.24
CA GLN A 257 17.64 0.46 -7.35
C GLN A 257 17.39 -1.01 -7.74
N ARG A 258 17.46 -1.35 -9.02
CA ARG A 258 17.19 -2.72 -9.53
C ARG A 258 17.98 -3.84 -8.82
N PRO A 259 19.27 -3.69 -8.48
CA PRO A 259 20.02 -4.72 -7.74
C PRO A 259 19.49 -4.98 -6.32
N ARG A 260 18.71 -4.06 -5.73
CA ARG A 260 18.13 -4.16 -4.39
C ARG A 260 16.68 -4.69 -4.39
N LEU A 261 16.12 -5.07 -5.56
CA LEU A 261 14.76 -5.61 -5.66
C LEU A 261 14.68 -7.03 -5.10
N ALA A 262 13.82 -7.23 -4.10
CA ALA A 262 13.55 -8.53 -3.52
C ALA A 262 12.77 -9.44 -4.50
N ARG A 263 13.23 -10.70 -4.64
CA ARG A 263 12.67 -11.68 -5.58
C ARG A 263 12.04 -12.86 -4.87
N PRO A 264 10.92 -13.41 -5.41
CA PRO A 264 10.28 -14.60 -4.85
C PRO A 264 11.07 -15.87 -5.19
N PHE A 265 10.73 -16.97 -4.52
CA PHE A 265 11.07 -18.30 -5.05
C PHE A 265 10.44 -18.49 -6.43
N PRO A 266 11.08 -19.22 -7.35
CA PRO A 266 10.52 -19.51 -8.68
C PRO A 266 9.20 -20.29 -8.63
N ASN A 267 9.02 -21.11 -7.60
CA ASN A 267 7.82 -21.90 -7.38
C ASN A 267 7.21 -21.57 -6.01
N ASP A 268 5.90 -21.58 -5.96
CA ASP A 268 5.12 -21.41 -4.72
C ASP A 268 5.42 -22.59 -3.77
N PRO A 269 5.86 -22.32 -2.52
CA PRO A 269 6.26 -23.36 -1.57
C PRO A 269 5.14 -24.33 -1.15
N LEU A 270 3.87 -23.93 -1.27
CA LEU A 270 2.73 -24.79 -0.91
C LEU A 270 2.28 -25.66 -2.09
N THR A 271 2.23 -25.08 -3.27
CA THR A 271 1.60 -25.72 -4.43
C THR A 271 2.61 -26.28 -5.42
N GLY A 272 3.89 -25.89 -5.33
CA GLY A 272 4.93 -26.21 -6.31
C GLY A 272 4.74 -25.53 -7.68
N LYS A 273 3.69 -24.75 -7.88
CA LYS A 273 3.41 -24.07 -9.16
C LYS A 273 4.38 -22.92 -9.40
N PRO A 274 4.76 -22.65 -10.66
CA PRO A 274 5.54 -21.46 -11.00
C PRO A 274 4.87 -20.19 -10.50
N GLN A 275 5.67 -19.28 -9.93
CA GLN A 275 5.21 -17.97 -9.49
C GLN A 275 6.20 -16.86 -9.88
N ALA A 276 5.69 -15.65 -10.08
CA ALA A 276 6.51 -14.47 -10.36
C ALA A 276 5.81 -13.20 -9.87
N ILE A 277 6.60 -12.18 -9.61
CA ILE A 277 6.12 -10.82 -9.41
C ILE A 277 6.38 -10.05 -10.71
N ARG A 278 5.39 -9.99 -11.60
CA ARG A 278 5.52 -9.40 -12.94
C ARG A 278 6.10 -8.00 -12.95
N LEU A 279 5.78 -7.18 -11.92
CA LEU A 279 6.28 -5.80 -11.80
C LEU A 279 7.81 -5.68 -11.72
N LEU A 280 8.52 -6.71 -11.24
CA LEU A 280 9.99 -6.69 -11.14
C LEU A 280 10.68 -6.62 -12.51
N ASP A 281 10.03 -7.17 -13.53
CA ASP A 281 10.59 -7.34 -14.86
C ASP A 281 9.75 -6.58 -15.92
N THR A 282 8.76 -5.75 -15.50
CA THR A 282 7.89 -4.97 -16.38
C THR A 282 8.15 -3.47 -16.19
N VAL A 283 8.37 -2.74 -17.27
CA VAL A 283 8.32 -1.28 -17.25
C VAL A 283 6.87 -0.85 -17.54
N THR A 284 6.17 -0.33 -16.54
CA THR A 284 4.80 0.16 -16.70
C THR A 284 4.79 1.53 -17.36
N LYS A 285 3.82 1.77 -18.25
CA LYS A 285 3.59 3.09 -18.86
C LYS A 285 2.69 4.00 -18.02
N SER A 286 1.95 3.40 -17.06
CA SER A 286 1.09 4.09 -16.10
C SER A 286 1.58 3.85 -14.68
N ASP A 287 1.30 4.79 -13.79
CA ASP A 287 1.53 4.68 -12.35
C ASP A 287 0.24 4.20 -11.70
N CYS A 288 0.03 2.87 -11.62
CA CYS A 288 -1.23 2.35 -11.10
C CYS A 288 -1.34 2.59 -9.57
N GLY A 289 -2.31 3.39 -9.16
CA GLY A 289 -2.51 3.77 -7.75
C GLY A 289 -2.87 2.60 -6.83
N GLY A 290 -3.29 1.49 -7.42
CA GLY A 290 -3.71 0.31 -6.68
C GLY A 290 -2.60 -0.68 -6.34
N ALA A 291 -1.43 -0.69 -7.04
CA ALA A 291 -0.52 -1.81 -6.87
C ALA A 291 0.93 -1.64 -7.34
N CYS A 292 1.31 -0.56 -8.02
CA CYS A 292 2.53 -0.59 -8.83
C CYS A 292 3.76 0.05 -8.17
N SER A 293 3.67 0.54 -6.94
CA SER A 293 4.81 1.18 -6.29
C SER A 293 5.78 0.18 -5.67
N PHE A 294 7.00 0.68 -5.47
CA PHE A 294 8.10 0.03 -4.79
C PHE A 294 8.59 0.94 -3.67
N ALA A 295 9.09 0.38 -2.57
CA ALA A 295 9.78 1.11 -1.52
C ALA A 295 10.60 0.16 -0.65
N THR A 296 11.51 0.71 0.17
CA THR A 296 12.09 0.00 1.30
C THR A 296 11.11 -0.08 2.47
N ILE A 297 11.37 -0.96 3.41
CA ILE A 297 10.59 -1.03 4.66
C ILE A 297 10.92 0.16 5.56
N GLY A 298 12.16 0.67 5.48
CA GLY A 298 12.57 1.92 6.11
C GLY A 298 11.79 3.14 5.62
N ASP A 299 11.49 3.22 4.32
CA ASP A 299 10.61 4.27 3.78
C ASP A 299 9.17 4.10 4.29
N TYR A 300 8.64 2.89 4.20
CA TYR A 300 7.22 2.68 4.49
C TYR A 300 6.87 2.86 5.98
N ILE A 301 7.82 2.55 6.91
CA ILE A 301 7.55 2.80 8.34
C ILE A 301 7.46 4.29 8.64
N ARG A 302 8.15 5.15 7.90
CA ARG A 302 8.01 6.61 7.99
C ARG A 302 6.61 7.07 7.56
N PHE A 303 6.07 6.48 6.49
CA PHE A 303 4.69 6.72 6.06
C PHE A 303 3.67 6.27 7.13
N GLY A 304 3.84 5.09 7.71
CA GLY A 304 3.01 4.60 8.80
C GLY A 304 3.09 5.51 10.03
N GLN A 305 4.29 5.96 10.39
CA GLN A 305 4.50 6.86 11.54
C GLN A 305 3.87 8.24 11.30
N MET A 306 3.95 8.76 10.07
CA MET A 306 3.26 10.00 9.68
C MET A 306 1.74 9.89 9.92
N LEU A 307 1.11 8.78 9.52
CA LEU A 307 -0.31 8.54 9.78
C LEU A 307 -0.61 8.47 11.28
N LEU A 308 0.20 7.73 12.03
CA LEU A 308 0.06 7.61 13.49
C LEU A 308 0.20 8.95 14.21
N ASN A 309 1.05 9.84 13.72
CA ASN A 309 1.27 11.19 14.27
C ASN A 309 0.19 12.20 13.82
N GLY A 310 -0.88 11.77 13.13
CA GLY A 310 -1.91 12.68 12.65
C GLY A 310 -1.46 13.56 11.46
N GLY A 311 -0.65 12.98 10.57
CA GLY A 311 -0.32 13.57 9.27
C GLY A 311 1.02 14.32 9.21
N GLU A 312 1.89 14.14 10.20
CA GLU A 312 3.19 14.83 10.26
C GLU A 312 4.32 13.90 10.68
N LEU A 313 5.50 14.08 10.13
CA LEU A 313 6.74 13.44 10.56
C LEU A 313 7.93 14.38 10.32
N ASP A 314 8.82 14.49 11.31
CA ASP A 314 10.05 15.31 11.25
C ASP A 314 9.80 16.76 10.79
N GLY A 315 8.69 17.36 11.22
CA GLY A 315 8.28 18.73 10.85
C GLY A 315 7.62 18.85 9.47
N ALA A 316 7.58 17.78 8.68
CA ALA A 316 6.88 17.75 7.39
C ALA A 316 5.41 17.31 7.59
N ARG A 317 4.48 18.24 7.35
CA ARG A 317 3.04 17.97 7.39
C ARG A 317 2.52 17.61 6.01
N VAL A 318 2.04 16.38 5.86
CA VAL A 318 1.43 15.88 4.63
C VAL A 318 -0.09 16.05 4.64
N LEU A 319 -0.73 15.79 5.78
CA LEU A 319 -2.17 15.95 5.99
C LEU A 319 -2.44 16.66 7.33
N SER A 320 -3.60 17.30 7.45
CA SER A 320 -4.08 17.80 8.73
C SER A 320 -4.48 16.65 9.66
N PRO A 321 -4.41 16.82 11.00
CA PRO A 321 -4.87 15.81 11.94
C PRO A 321 -6.36 15.43 11.75
N LYS A 322 -7.18 16.39 11.31
CA LYS A 322 -8.61 16.14 11.04
C LYS A 322 -8.82 15.28 9.80
N THR A 323 -8.01 15.47 8.76
CA THR A 323 -8.06 14.64 7.55
C THR A 323 -7.58 13.23 7.84
N VAL A 324 -6.52 13.04 8.64
CA VAL A 324 -6.08 11.71 9.06
C VAL A 324 -7.18 11.02 9.90
N HIS A 325 -7.77 11.72 10.87
CA HIS A 325 -8.89 11.18 11.63
C HIS A 325 -10.07 10.80 10.74
N HIS A 326 -10.41 11.62 9.75
CA HIS A 326 -11.44 11.31 8.76
C HIS A 326 -11.04 10.10 7.90
N MET A 327 -9.80 10.05 7.39
CA MET A 327 -9.29 8.93 6.61
C MET A 327 -9.40 7.59 7.36
N THR A 328 -9.12 7.60 8.65
CA THR A 328 -9.06 6.40 9.51
C THR A 328 -10.37 6.08 10.23
N ALA A 329 -11.44 6.83 9.98
CA ALA A 329 -12.79 6.47 10.40
C ALA A 329 -13.37 5.34 9.53
N ASN A 330 -14.35 4.59 10.05
CA ASN A 330 -15.08 3.62 9.23
C ASN A 330 -16.07 4.34 8.31
N HIS A 331 -15.89 4.21 7.00
CA HIS A 331 -16.76 4.79 5.96
C HIS A 331 -17.77 3.80 5.38
N LEU A 332 -17.85 2.59 5.92
CA LEU A 332 -18.89 1.62 5.59
C LEU A 332 -20.03 1.77 6.60
N GLY A 333 -21.03 2.59 6.26
CA GLY A 333 -22.24 2.75 7.06
C GLY A 333 -23.08 1.45 7.10
N PRO A 334 -24.09 1.38 7.96
CA PRO A 334 -24.90 0.18 8.14
C PRO A 334 -25.66 -0.25 6.85
N GLU A 335 -25.87 0.69 5.93
CA GLU A 335 -26.52 0.47 4.63
C GLU A 335 -25.57 -0.16 3.60
N ILE A 336 -24.26 -0.19 3.87
CA ILE A 336 -23.24 -0.73 2.96
C ILE A 336 -22.85 -2.13 3.41
N LYS A 337 -23.05 -3.12 2.54
CA LYS A 337 -22.64 -4.49 2.83
C LYS A 337 -21.12 -4.56 2.98
N ASN A 338 -20.66 -4.81 4.19
CA ASN A 338 -19.25 -4.92 4.51
C ASN A 338 -18.71 -6.30 4.11
N MET A 339 -17.77 -6.33 3.15
CA MET A 339 -17.12 -7.55 2.65
C MET A 339 -15.59 -7.49 2.85
N VAL A 340 -15.10 -6.68 3.78
CA VAL A 340 -13.66 -6.50 4.02
C VAL A 340 -12.98 -7.82 4.42
N ALA A 341 -13.64 -8.65 5.23
CA ALA A 341 -13.14 -9.95 5.65
C ALA A 341 -12.97 -10.95 4.48
N ASN A 342 -13.67 -10.74 3.36
CA ASN A 342 -13.51 -11.60 2.17
C ASN A 342 -12.15 -11.39 1.47
N VAL A 343 -11.50 -10.23 1.68
CA VAL A 343 -10.16 -9.99 1.14
C VAL A 343 -9.13 -10.80 1.91
N GLU A 344 -9.24 -10.77 3.24
CA GLU A 344 -8.38 -11.54 4.17
C GLU A 344 -9.18 -11.93 5.42
N PRO A 345 -9.29 -13.23 5.76
CA PRO A 345 -10.15 -13.70 6.84
C PRO A 345 -9.85 -13.10 8.22
N HIS A 346 -8.59 -12.79 8.53
CA HIS A 346 -8.22 -12.12 9.79
C HIS A 346 -8.81 -10.71 9.96
N ARG A 347 -9.45 -10.16 8.91
CA ARG A 347 -10.15 -8.86 8.96
C ARG A 347 -11.62 -8.97 9.39
N ALA A 348 -12.03 -10.04 10.02
CA ALA A 348 -13.31 -10.07 10.73
C ALA A 348 -13.34 -8.94 11.77
N GLY A 349 -14.42 -8.16 11.83
CA GLY A 349 -14.51 -6.98 12.71
C GLY A 349 -13.79 -5.72 12.20
N PHE A 350 -13.41 -5.70 10.92
CA PHE A 350 -12.92 -4.49 10.27
C PHE A 350 -13.98 -3.85 9.38
N GLY A 351 -14.00 -2.53 9.36
CA GLY A 351 -14.57 -1.71 8.31
C GLY A 351 -13.50 -1.20 7.37
N PHE A 352 -13.84 -0.14 6.60
CA PHE A 352 -12.91 0.47 5.67
C PHE A 352 -12.99 1.99 5.74
N GLY A 353 -11.83 2.62 5.83
CA GLY A 353 -11.66 4.07 5.78
C GLY A 353 -11.45 4.56 4.36
N LEU A 354 -10.68 5.64 4.21
CA LEU A 354 -10.30 6.17 2.90
C LEU A 354 -8.96 5.56 2.48
N GLY A 355 -9.00 4.37 1.85
CA GLY A 355 -7.84 3.65 1.33
C GLY A 355 -7.13 2.72 2.32
N VAL A 356 -7.67 2.52 3.52
CA VAL A 356 -7.16 1.62 4.56
C VAL A 356 -8.30 0.83 5.22
N ALA A 357 -8.02 -0.40 5.66
CA ALA A 357 -8.93 -1.11 6.55
C ALA A 357 -8.79 -0.56 7.97
N VAL A 358 -9.90 -0.50 8.70
CA VAL A 358 -9.99 0.02 10.07
C VAL A 358 -10.66 -1.02 10.94
N ARG A 359 -10.00 -1.45 12.03
CA ARG A 359 -10.61 -2.35 13.01
C ARG A 359 -11.71 -1.61 13.77
N THR A 360 -12.92 -2.15 13.74
CA THR A 360 -14.10 -1.55 14.39
C THR A 360 -14.54 -2.29 15.64
N SER A 361 -14.07 -3.52 15.84
CA SER A 361 -14.51 -4.40 16.93
C SER A 361 -13.35 -5.17 17.54
N GLU A 362 -13.41 -5.42 18.83
CA GLU A 362 -12.54 -6.37 19.53
C GLU A 362 -13.07 -7.80 19.40
N GLY A 363 -12.17 -8.78 19.46
CA GLY A 363 -12.51 -10.20 19.60
C GLY A 363 -13.10 -10.90 18.39
N LEU A 364 -13.36 -10.21 17.28
CA LEU A 364 -13.85 -10.83 16.04
C LEU A 364 -12.72 -11.30 15.12
N SER A 365 -11.59 -10.59 15.13
CA SER A 365 -10.39 -11.00 14.39
C SER A 365 -9.69 -12.15 15.09
N ALA A 366 -9.07 -13.04 14.32
CA ALA A 366 -8.24 -14.13 14.85
C ALA A 366 -6.89 -13.65 15.41
N VAL A 367 -6.51 -12.39 15.17
CA VAL A 367 -5.25 -11.79 15.65
C VAL A 367 -5.52 -10.67 16.64
N PRO A 368 -4.62 -10.42 17.62
CA PRO A 368 -4.76 -9.33 18.57
C PRO A 368 -4.72 -7.96 17.89
N GLY A 369 -5.20 -6.92 18.56
CA GLY A 369 -5.24 -5.53 18.10
C GLY A 369 -6.40 -4.78 18.70
N ASN A 370 -6.43 -3.46 18.54
CA ASN A 370 -7.42 -2.58 19.15
C ASN A 370 -8.34 -1.94 18.09
N PRO A 371 -9.59 -1.59 18.43
CA PRO A 371 -10.40 -0.71 17.60
C PRO A 371 -9.64 0.58 17.29
N GLY A 372 -9.68 0.99 16.02
CA GLY A 372 -8.87 2.09 15.49
C GLY A 372 -7.55 1.64 14.84
N GLU A 373 -7.14 0.37 14.97
CA GLU A 373 -6.04 -0.18 14.17
C GLU A 373 -6.34 0.02 12.68
N LEU A 374 -5.39 0.61 11.96
CA LEU A 374 -5.45 0.76 10.51
C LEU A 374 -4.40 -0.11 9.84
N SER A 375 -4.73 -0.69 8.71
CA SER A 375 -3.82 -1.62 8.04
C SER A 375 -4.15 -1.79 6.56
N TRP A 376 -3.16 -2.22 5.80
CA TRP A 376 -3.36 -2.85 4.49
C TRP A 376 -2.18 -3.76 4.15
N ASN A 377 -2.38 -4.63 3.14
CA ASN A 377 -1.39 -5.63 2.79
C ASN A 377 -1.16 -5.67 1.27
N GLY A 378 0.03 -6.12 0.86
CA GLY A 378 0.36 -6.31 -0.55
C GLY A 378 0.26 -7.77 -0.99
N ALA A 379 -0.25 -8.02 -2.19
CA ALA A 379 -0.39 -9.37 -2.74
C ALA A 379 0.94 -10.13 -2.88
N PHE A 380 2.05 -9.41 -2.84
CA PHE A 380 3.38 -10.01 -2.97
C PHE A 380 4.08 -10.30 -1.62
N GLY A 381 3.35 -10.19 -0.50
CA GLY A 381 3.83 -10.57 0.83
C GLY A 381 4.07 -9.41 1.79
N THR A 382 4.00 -8.17 1.32
CA THR A 382 4.17 -6.99 2.17
C THR A 382 2.96 -6.78 3.10
N GLN A 383 3.21 -6.17 4.27
CA GLN A 383 2.20 -5.87 5.30
C GLN A 383 2.54 -4.57 6.01
N PHE A 384 1.52 -3.78 6.35
CA PHE A 384 1.66 -2.76 7.38
C PHE A 384 0.40 -2.70 8.25
N PHE A 385 0.60 -2.33 9.51
CA PHE A 385 -0.47 -1.90 10.41
C PHE A 385 0.03 -0.84 11.38
N CYS A 386 -0.88 0.04 11.78
CA CYS A 386 -0.68 1.03 12.84
C CYS A 386 -1.77 0.85 13.88
N ASP A 387 -1.39 0.79 15.13
CA ASP A 387 -2.33 0.78 16.27
C ASP A 387 -2.18 2.08 17.06
N PRO A 388 -3.12 3.04 16.90
CA PRO A 388 -3.04 4.32 17.60
C PRO A 388 -3.13 4.20 19.15
N LYS A 389 -3.84 3.19 19.66
CA LYS A 389 -3.96 2.96 21.10
C LYS A 389 -2.62 2.55 21.71
N GLU A 390 -1.86 1.73 20.99
CA GLU A 390 -0.53 1.27 21.39
C GLU A 390 0.60 2.18 20.88
N ARG A 391 0.30 3.21 20.11
CA ARG A 391 1.27 4.06 19.39
C ARG A 391 2.30 3.25 18.61
N LEU A 392 1.83 2.19 17.98
CA LEU A 392 2.59 1.14 17.31
C LEU A 392 2.48 1.25 15.79
N VAL A 393 3.60 1.11 15.09
CA VAL A 393 3.68 0.92 13.65
C VAL A 393 4.52 -0.32 13.36
N VAL A 394 4.01 -1.19 12.48
CA VAL A 394 4.71 -2.39 12.03
C VAL A 394 4.67 -2.45 10.51
N VAL A 395 5.81 -2.71 9.90
CA VAL A 395 5.93 -2.90 8.45
C VAL A 395 6.79 -4.13 8.17
N VAL A 396 6.32 -4.97 7.27
CA VAL A 396 7.03 -6.18 6.84
C VAL A 396 7.13 -6.21 5.33
N GLY A 397 8.32 -6.45 4.83
CA GLY A 397 8.58 -6.74 3.42
C GLY A 397 8.99 -8.19 3.24
N THR A 398 8.27 -8.91 2.40
CA THR A 398 8.70 -10.20 1.83
C THR A 398 8.40 -10.20 0.34
N ALA A 399 9.06 -11.10 -0.41
CA ALA A 399 8.72 -11.40 -1.81
C ALA A 399 8.09 -12.79 -1.88
N ALA A 400 6.86 -12.93 -1.34
CA ALA A 400 6.14 -14.19 -1.19
C ALA A 400 4.69 -14.05 -1.71
N PRO A 401 4.45 -14.11 -3.04
CA PRO A 401 3.12 -13.87 -3.61
C PRO A 401 2.10 -14.99 -3.33
N GLY A 402 2.53 -16.18 -2.90
CA GLY A 402 1.66 -17.32 -2.58
C GLY A 402 0.82 -17.12 -1.30
N GLU A 403 -0.05 -18.08 -1.01
CA GLU A 403 -1.01 -18.01 0.12
C GLU A 403 -0.35 -18.01 1.51
N LEU A 404 0.90 -18.46 1.63
CA LEU A 404 1.68 -18.37 2.88
C LEU A 404 1.80 -16.95 3.43
N ARG A 405 1.66 -15.92 2.59
CA ARG A 405 1.68 -14.51 3.04
C ARG A 405 0.62 -14.23 4.11
N LYS A 406 -0.54 -14.89 4.06
CA LYS A 406 -1.61 -14.71 5.06
C LYS A 406 -1.16 -15.22 6.42
N TYR A 407 -0.57 -16.43 6.46
CA TYR A 407 0.00 -17.02 7.67
C TYR A 407 1.10 -16.12 8.28
N TYR A 408 2.04 -15.59 7.46
CA TYR A 408 3.09 -14.72 7.98
C TYR A 408 2.54 -13.45 8.63
N ARG A 409 1.48 -12.86 8.07
CA ARG A 409 0.82 -11.67 8.60
C ARG A 409 0.24 -11.89 9.99
N GLU A 410 -0.44 -13.00 10.16
CA GLU A 410 -1.03 -13.40 11.45
C GLU A 410 0.09 -13.65 12.48
N GLN A 411 1.10 -14.44 12.13
CA GLN A 411 2.20 -14.76 13.04
C GLN A 411 3.02 -13.52 13.44
N VAL A 412 3.28 -12.61 12.51
CA VAL A 412 3.97 -11.34 12.84
C VAL A 412 3.13 -10.54 13.83
N GLN A 413 1.83 -10.40 13.61
CA GLN A 413 0.95 -9.66 14.51
C GLN A 413 0.89 -10.29 15.90
N ASP A 414 0.75 -11.62 15.99
CA ASP A 414 0.78 -12.38 17.25
C ASP A 414 2.10 -12.17 18.02
N ILE A 415 3.24 -12.27 17.33
CA ILE A 415 4.57 -12.08 17.94
C ILE A 415 4.75 -10.66 18.45
N VAL A 416 4.34 -9.65 17.66
CA VAL A 416 4.49 -8.24 18.04
C VAL A 416 3.68 -7.94 19.29
N TYR A 417 2.39 -8.25 19.32
CA TYR A 417 1.56 -8.01 20.51
C TYR A 417 1.99 -8.89 21.68
N GLY A 418 2.39 -10.15 21.42
CA GLY A 418 2.90 -11.05 22.46
C GLY A 418 4.27 -10.64 23.04
N ALA A 419 4.98 -9.69 22.44
CA ALA A 419 6.22 -9.13 22.96
C ALA A 419 6.00 -7.86 23.81
N MET A 420 4.78 -7.29 23.82
CA MET A 420 4.43 -6.13 24.64
C MET A 420 4.31 -6.52 26.12
N VAL A 421 4.87 -5.69 27.02
CA VAL A 421 4.85 -5.92 28.48
C VAL A 421 4.25 -4.74 29.24
N LYS A 422 3.95 -3.64 28.53
CA LYS A 422 3.24 -2.47 29.06
C LYS A 422 2.39 -1.83 27.96
#